data_76a16512b653444d215c2d5c1e976d63
#
_entry.id   76a16512b653444d215c2d5c1e976d63
#
_cell.length_a   1.000
_cell.length_b   1.000
_cell.length_c   1.000
_cell.angle_alpha   90.00
_cell.angle_beta   90.00
_cell.angle_gamma   90.00
#
_symmetry.space_group_name_H-M   'P 1'
#
loop_
_entity.id
_entity.type
_entity.pdbx_description
1 polymer ?
#
loop_
_entity_poly.entity_id
_entity_poly.type
_entity_poly.pdbx_seq_one_letter_code
_entity_poly.pdbx_strand_id
1 'polypeptide(L)'
;GSLAYVENDAGRVEARDWDGSFEIEFQSSDRFVVGYRDSYEFLPLPFRIVPSITLPIGGYGFAIARVGFNFGRQRRLGGNVLAERGSFYTGQRTAISVSQGRVSLTPQLSIAPTYSVNTVDLVEGAFTTHLAGARVTHTMTPRMFVSALMQYHSGTRSLSSNVRLRWEYRPGSELFVVYNDQRETLAGGFPDLASRALIVKINRLLRF
;
A
#
# COMPACT_ATOMS: atom_id res chain seq x y z
N GLY A 1 15.46 -14.65 -9.72
CA GLY A 1 15.70 -14.65 -8.28
C GLY A 1 16.74 -13.61 -7.92
N SER A 2 16.71 -13.14 -6.70
CA SER A 2 17.66 -12.17 -6.15
C SER A 2 18.17 -12.65 -4.80
N LEU A 3 19.40 -12.26 -4.45
CA LEU A 3 20.01 -12.50 -3.15
C LEU A 3 20.61 -11.18 -2.66
N ALA A 4 20.28 -10.79 -1.44
CA ALA A 4 20.88 -9.68 -0.70
C ALA A 4 21.43 -10.19 0.63
N TYR A 5 22.55 -9.61 1.08
CA TYR A 5 23.24 -10.06 2.28
C TYR A 5 23.94 -8.86 2.96
N VAL A 6 23.74 -8.71 4.26
CA VAL A 6 24.33 -7.63 5.07
C VAL A 6 24.93 -8.22 6.33
N GLU A 7 26.21 -7.88 6.61
CA GLU A 7 26.92 -8.20 7.85
C GLU A 7 27.28 -6.91 8.59
N ASN A 8 27.39 -6.99 9.91
CA ASN A 8 27.95 -5.92 10.72
C ASN A 8 29.48 -6.03 10.80
N ASP A 9 30.10 -5.00 11.39
CA ASP A 9 31.57 -4.92 11.56
C ASP A 9 32.17 -6.09 12.37
N ALA A 10 31.36 -6.85 13.11
CA ALA A 10 31.76 -8.04 13.87
C ALA A 10 31.56 -9.35 13.07
N GLY A 11 31.22 -9.29 11.78
CA GLY A 11 30.99 -10.46 10.93
C GLY A 11 29.70 -11.24 11.25
N ARG A 12 28.74 -10.62 11.96
CA ARG A 12 27.43 -11.22 12.21
C ARG A 12 26.47 -10.83 11.10
N VAL A 13 25.74 -11.80 10.59
CA VAL A 13 24.64 -11.56 9.63
C VAL A 13 23.55 -10.72 10.31
N GLU A 14 23.28 -9.55 9.77
CA GLU A 14 22.17 -8.68 10.22
C GLU A 14 20.93 -8.87 9.35
N ALA A 15 21.12 -9.03 8.05
CA ALA A 15 20.03 -9.30 7.14
C ALA A 15 20.48 -10.20 5.98
N ARG A 16 19.61 -11.09 5.57
CA ARG A 16 19.74 -11.90 4.36
C ARG A 16 18.37 -11.97 3.70
N ASP A 17 18.30 -11.86 2.40
CA ASP A 17 17.07 -11.93 1.63
C ASP A 17 17.30 -12.71 0.34
N TRP A 18 16.51 -13.75 0.14
CA TRP A 18 16.44 -14.51 -1.09
C TRP A 18 15.00 -14.52 -1.60
N ASP A 19 14.82 -14.16 -2.85
CA ASP A 19 13.51 -14.12 -3.50
C ASP A 19 13.55 -14.88 -4.81
N GLY A 20 12.61 -15.81 -4.98
CA GLY A 20 12.40 -16.55 -6.20
C GLY A 20 10.94 -16.47 -6.64
N SER A 21 10.70 -16.28 -7.93
CA SER A 21 9.35 -16.26 -8.49
C SER A 21 9.28 -16.89 -9.86
N PHE A 22 8.10 -17.45 -10.13
CA PHE A 22 7.69 -17.94 -11.43
C PHE A 22 6.45 -17.19 -11.87
N GLU A 23 6.44 -16.74 -13.11
CA GLU A 23 5.36 -15.93 -13.69
C GLU A 23 4.88 -16.56 -15.00
N ILE A 24 3.55 -16.58 -15.18
CA ILE A 24 2.89 -16.94 -16.42
C ILE A 24 2.14 -15.72 -16.93
N GLU A 25 2.48 -15.28 -18.13
CA GLU A 25 1.72 -14.24 -18.82
C GLU A 25 0.77 -14.88 -19.84
N PHE A 26 -0.51 -14.55 -19.73
CA PHE A 26 -1.55 -15.03 -20.63
C PHE A 26 -1.69 -14.11 -21.85
N GLN A 27 -2.26 -14.60 -22.92
CA GLN A 27 -2.54 -13.80 -24.12
C GLN A 27 -3.43 -12.58 -23.85
N SER A 28 -4.24 -12.64 -22.78
CA SER A 28 -5.05 -11.53 -22.27
C SER A 28 -4.25 -10.45 -21.54
N SER A 29 -2.91 -10.56 -21.49
CA SER A 29 -2.01 -9.74 -20.67
C SER A 29 -2.29 -9.84 -19.15
N ASP A 30 -3.05 -10.84 -18.74
CA ASP A 30 -3.14 -11.22 -17.33
C ASP A 30 -1.86 -11.95 -16.93
N ARG A 31 -1.46 -11.83 -15.65
CA ARG A 31 -0.27 -12.51 -15.13
C ARG A 31 -0.60 -13.25 -13.85
N PHE A 32 -0.20 -14.49 -13.81
CA PHE A 32 -0.22 -15.31 -12.60
C PHE A 32 1.21 -15.44 -12.07
N VAL A 33 1.40 -15.19 -10.80
CA VAL A 33 2.71 -15.19 -10.14
C VAL A 33 2.66 -16.11 -8.94
N VAL A 34 3.64 -17.00 -8.83
CA VAL A 34 3.93 -17.77 -7.62
C VAL A 34 5.34 -17.42 -7.19
N GLY A 35 5.55 -17.17 -5.92
CA GLY A 35 6.86 -16.82 -5.41
C GLY A 35 7.10 -17.35 -4.02
N TYR A 36 8.36 -17.44 -3.66
CA TYR A 36 8.82 -17.79 -2.34
C TYR A 36 9.97 -16.86 -1.96
N ARG A 37 9.90 -16.37 -0.71
CA ARG A 37 10.93 -15.52 -0.13
C ARG A 37 11.42 -16.14 1.16
N ASP A 38 12.73 -16.23 1.30
CA ASP A 38 13.41 -16.57 2.54
C ASP A 38 14.25 -15.38 2.96
N SER A 39 14.00 -14.87 4.16
CA SER A 39 14.75 -13.73 4.68
C SER A 39 15.07 -13.93 6.16
N TYR A 40 16.12 -13.25 6.61
CA TYR A 40 16.59 -13.26 7.99
C TYR A 40 16.84 -11.85 8.44
N GLU A 41 16.45 -11.53 9.69
CA GLU A 41 16.69 -10.27 10.35
C GLU A 41 17.13 -10.50 11.80
N PHE A 42 18.12 -9.75 12.26
CA PHE A 42 18.53 -9.75 13.66
C PHE A 42 18.06 -8.46 14.34
N LEU A 43 17.25 -8.60 15.41
CA LEU A 43 16.83 -7.50 16.25
C LEU A 43 17.83 -7.29 17.39
N PRO A 44 18.62 -6.22 17.41
CA PRO A 44 19.60 -5.95 18.46
C PRO A 44 18.96 -5.39 19.76
N LEU A 45 17.73 -4.88 19.67
CA LEU A 45 16.93 -4.35 20.76
C LEU A 45 15.51 -4.89 20.71
N PRO A 46 14.77 -4.92 21.85
CA PRO A 46 13.35 -5.28 21.81
C PRO A 46 12.57 -4.35 20.87
N PHE A 47 11.77 -4.94 19.98
CA PHE A 47 11.03 -4.21 18.96
C PHE A 47 9.52 -4.26 19.21
N ARG A 48 8.90 -3.10 19.42
CA ARG A 48 7.44 -3.01 19.58
C ARG A 48 6.76 -2.98 18.21
N ILE A 49 6.14 -4.10 17.84
CA ILE A 49 5.44 -4.24 16.55
C ILE A 49 4.06 -3.59 16.54
N VAL A 50 3.33 -3.71 17.66
CA VAL A 50 2.08 -2.98 17.97
C VAL A 50 2.10 -2.57 19.44
N PRO A 51 1.25 -1.64 19.91
CA PRO A 51 1.28 -1.16 21.30
C PRO A 51 1.25 -2.26 22.36
N SER A 52 0.60 -3.38 22.07
CA SER A 52 0.42 -4.52 23.01
C SER A 52 1.45 -5.63 22.86
N ILE A 53 2.30 -5.63 21.81
CA ILE A 53 3.21 -6.74 21.49
C ILE A 53 4.62 -6.20 21.28
N THR A 54 5.57 -6.72 22.06
CA THR A 54 7.00 -6.40 21.96
C THR A 54 7.77 -7.70 21.70
N LEU A 55 8.53 -7.74 20.61
CA LEU A 55 9.39 -8.84 20.22
C LEU A 55 10.71 -8.79 21.00
N PRO A 56 11.24 -9.93 21.48
CA PRO A 56 12.54 -9.98 22.13
C PRO A 56 13.70 -9.78 21.17
N ILE A 57 14.88 -9.52 21.73
CA ILE A 57 16.15 -9.52 21.00
C ILE A 57 16.37 -10.92 20.42
N GLY A 58 16.78 -11.01 19.16
CA GLY A 58 17.06 -12.30 18.53
C GLY A 58 17.14 -12.26 17.02
N GLY A 59 17.49 -13.40 16.44
CA GLY A 59 17.48 -13.64 15.00
C GLY A 59 16.18 -14.29 14.57
N TYR A 60 15.58 -13.78 13.50
CA TYR A 60 14.28 -14.24 13.00
C TYR A 60 14.38 -14.60 11.52
N GLY A 61 13.89 -15.81 11.18
CA GLY A 61 13.77 -16.27 9.81
C GLY A 61 12.33 -16.10 9.28
N PHE A 62 12.22 -15.68 8.06
CA PHE A 62 10.93 -15.47 7.38
C PHE A 62 10.91 -16.31 6.11
N ALA A 63 10.06 -17.32 6.07
CA ALA A 63 9.80 -18.16 4.91
C ALA A 63 8.38 -17.88 4.44
N ILE A 64 8.22 -17.15 3.33
CA ILE A 64 6.93 -16.63 2.87
C ILE A 64 6.65 -17.17 1.47
N ALA A 65 5.55 -17.90 1.31
CA ALA A 65 4.97 -18.22 0.02
C ALA A 65 3.97 -17.15 -0.40
N ARG A 66 3.97 -16.83 -1.70
CA ARG A 66 3.05 -15.84 -2.28
C ARG A 66 2.43 -16.34 -3.57
N VAL A 67 1.17 -15.99 -3.77
CA VAL A 67 0.43 -16.24 -5.00
C VAL A 67 -0.25 -14.93 -5.40
N GLY A 68 -0.04 -14.51 -6.63
CA GLY A 68 -0.56 -13.27 -7.16
C GLY A 68 -1.26 -13.44 -8.50
N PHE A 69 -2.22 -12.58 -8.76
CA PHE A 69 -2.86 -12.45 -10.06
C PHE A 69 -2.99 -10.97 -10.42
N ASN A 70 -2.41 -10.60 -11.56
CA ASN A 70 -2.44 -9.25 -12.10
C ASN A 70 -3.38 -9.24 -13.30
N PHE A 71 -4.46 -8.47 -13.22
CA PHE A 71 -5.42 -8.32 -14.31
C PHE A 71 -4.86 -7.38 -15.39
N GLY A 72 -4.93 -7.80 -16.65
CA GLY A 72 -4.50 -6.99 -17.79
C GLY A 72 -5.25 -5.65 -17.87
N ARG A 73 -4.53 -4.61 -18.25
CA ARG A 73 -5.06 -3.23 -18.31
C ARG A 73 -6.16 -3.01 -19.37
N GLN A 74 -6.35 -3.96 -20.25
CA GLN A 74 -7.37 -3.92 -21.31
C GLN A 74 -8.80 -4.18 -20.78
N ARG A 75 -8.91 -4.71 -19.57
CA ARG A 75 -10.19 -5.02 -18.94
C ARG A 75 -10.82 -3.76 -18.33
N ARG A 76 -12.16 -3.75 -18.26
CA ARG A 76 -12.87 -2.72 -17.46
C ARG A 76 -12.59 -2.82 -15.98
N LEU A 77 -12.23 -4.01 -15.50
CA LEU A 77 -11.74 -4.32 -14.17
C LEU A 77 -10.25 -4.64 -14.27
N GLY A 78 -9.41 -3.77 -13.77
CA GLY A 78 -7.97 -4.00 -13.61
C GLY A 78 -7.61 -4.06 -12.13
N GLY A 79 -6.40 -4.56 -11.83
CA GLY A 79 -5.86 -4.59 -10.48
C GLY A 79 -5.01 -5.81 -10.21
N ASN A 80 -4.47 -5.88 -9.02
CA ASN A 80 -3.64 -6.99 -8.56
C ASN A 80 -4.25 -7.59 -7.30
N VAL A 81 -4.33 -8.90 -7.25
CA VAL A 81 -4.67 -9.66 -6.05
C VAL A 81 -3.43 -10.43 -5.62
N LEU A 82 -3.03 -10.32 -4.36
CA LEU A 82 -1.88 -11.02 -3.79
C LEU A 82 -2.28 -11.66 -2.47
N ALA A 83 -1.95 -12.93 -2.31
CA ALA A 83 -2.05 -13.66 -1.05
C ALA A 83 -0.64 -14.12 -0.64
N GLU A 84 -0.29 -13.90 0.62
CA GLU A 84 0.99 -14.29 1.20
C GLU A 84 0.73 -15.04 2.51
N ARG A 85 1.53 -16.08 2.76
CA ARG A 85 1.53 -16.79 4.04
C ARG A 85 2.92 -17.30 4.34
N GLY A 86 3.32 -17.16 5.61
CA GLY A 86 4.62 -17.67 6.04
C GLY A 86 4.95 -17.35 7.48
N SER A 87 6.17 -17.72 7.86
CA SER A 87 6.72 -17.40 9.19
C SER A 87 6.93 -15.89 9.32
N PHE A 88 6.70 -15.38 10.51
CA PHE A 88 6.84 -13.97 10.83
C PHE A 88 7.25 -13.81 12.29
N TYR A 89 8.50 -13.45 12.55
CA TYR A 89 9.14 -13.42 13.86
C TYR A 89 8.95 -14.72 14.63
N THR A 90 8.24 -14.69 15.76
CA THR A 90 7.97 -15.84 16.64
C THR A 90 6.77 -16.69 16.20
N GLY A 91 6.11 -16.35 15.09
CA GLY A 91 4.91 -17.03 14.66
C GLY A 91 4.66 -16.98 13.16
N GLN A 92 3.44 -16.67 12.75
CA GLN A 92 2.99 -16.69 11.36
C GLN A 92 2.25 -15.42 10.96
N ARG A 93 2.32 -15.08 9.67
CA ARG A 93 1.55 -14.03 9.02
C ARG A 93 0.79 -14.57 7.81
N THR A 94 -0.46 -14.18 7.69
CA THR A 94 -1.25 -14.32 6.47
C THR A 94 -1.68 -12.93 6.02
N ALA A 95 -1.40 -12.58 4.77
CA ALA A 95 -1.76 -11.31 4.17
C ALA A 95 -2.53 -11.53 2.86
N ILE A 96 -3.60 -10.78 2.66
CA ILE A 96 -4.32 -10.74 1.38
C ILE A 96 -4.47 -9.27 1.01
N SER A 97 -4.14 -8.94 -0.22
CA SER A 97 -4.27 -7.57 -0.72
C SER A 97 -4.87 -7.51 -2.12
N VAL A 98 -5.68 -6.48 -2.32
CA VAL A 98 -6.15 -6.02 -3.62
C VAL A 98 -5.60 -4.61 -3.82
N SER A 99 -4.81 -4.43 -4.85
CA SER A 99 -4.14 -3.16 -5.14
C SER A 99 -4.26 -2.79 -6.61
N GLN A 100 -4.00 -1.51 -6.92
CA GLN A 100 -4.08 -0.98 -8.28
C GLN A 100 -5.42 -1.29 -8.97
N GLY A 101 -6.47 -1.54 -8.18
CA GLY A 101 -7.81 -1.74 -8.68
C GLY A 101 -8.21 -0.57 -9.58
N ARG A 102 -8.87 -0.87 -10.71
CA ARG A 102 -9.45 0.14 -11.59
C ARG A 102 -10.74 -0.38 -12.17
N VAL A 103 -11.81 0.33 -11.85
CA VAL A 103 -13.14 0.12 -12.42
C VAL A 103 -13.48 1.37 -13.21
N SER A 104 -13.52 1.31 -14.53
CA SER A 104 -13.95 2.41 -15.38
C SER A 104 -15.48 2.36 -15.52
N LEU A 105 -16.18 3.26 -14.80
CA LEU A 105 -17.64 3.36 -14.84
C LEU A 105 -18.10 4.08 -16.13
N THR A 106 -17.39 5.14 -16.48
CA THR A 106 -17.55 5.87 -17.75
C THR A 106 -16.17 6.25 -18.29
N PRO A 107 -16.05 6.75 -19.53
CA PRO A 107 -14.77 7.28 -20.04
C PRO A 107 -14.17 8.37 -19.14
N GLN A 108 -14.99 9.11 -18.42
CA GLN A 108 -14.55 10.20 -17.54
C GLN A 108 -14.44 9.82 -16.07
N LEU A 109 -15.10 8.74 -15.61
CA LEU A 109 -15.17 8.36 -14.20
C LEU A 109 -14.58 6.99 -13.96
N SER A 110 -13.57 6.92 -13.09
CA SER A 110 -12.98 5.68 -12.63
C SER A 110 -12.88 5.62 -11.10
N ILE A 111 -13.01 4.42 -10.57
CA ILE A 111 -12.80 4.10 -9.16
C ILE A 111 -11.66 3.09 -9.06
N ALA A 112 -10.73 3.34 -8.16
CA ALA A 112 -9.60 2.46 -7.87
C ALA A 112 -9.67 2.00 -6.40
N PRO A 113 -10.35 0.87 -6.11
CA PRO A 113 -10.40 0.31 -4.77
C PRO A 113 -9.04 -0.30 -4.40
N THR A 114 -8.72 -0.24 -3.10
CA THR A 114 -7.60 -0.93 -2.48
C THR A 114 -8.07 -1.56 -1.18
N TYR A 115 -7.63 -2.77 -0.91
CA TYR A 115 -7.90 -3.43 0.36
C TYR A 115 -6.73 -4.34 0.71
N SER A 116 -6.36 -4.35 1.98
CA SER A 116 -5.37 -5.29 2.49
C SER A 116 -5.74 -5.69 3.91
N VAL A 117 -5.63 -6.97 4.19
CA VAL A 117 -5.75 -7.55 5.53
C VAL A 117 -4.48 -8.31 5.86
N ASN A 118 -3.94 -8.07 7.05
CA ASN A 118 -2.82 -8.83 7.61
C ASN A 118 -3.26 -9.41 8.94
N THR A 119 -3.23 -10.73 9.05
CA THR A 119 -3.43 -11.47 10.29
C THR A 119 -2.09 -12.02 10.73
N VAL A 120 -1.70 -11.67 11.93
CA VAL A 120 -0.42 -12.04 12.56
C VAL A 120 -0.73 -12.76 13.85
N ASP A 121 -0.11 -13.94 14.01
CA ASP A 121 -0.22 -14.79 15.18
C ASP A 121 1.19 -15.12 15.67
N LEU A 122 1.58 -14.55 16.82
CA LEU A 122 2.90 -14.64 17.43
C LEU A 122 2.78 -15.29 18.80
N VAL A 123 3.89 -15.78 19.35
CA VAL A 123 3.95 -16.27 20.73
C VAL A 123 3.55 -15.18 21.73
N GLU A 124 3.90 -13.93 21.44
CA GLU A 124 3.63 -12.75 22.28
C GLU A 124 2.19 -12.22 22.15
N GLY A 125 1.42 -12.70 21.16
CA GLY A 125 0.04 -12.32 20.94
C GLY A 125 -0.34 -12.25 19.46
N ALA A 126 -1.64 -12.09 19.20
CA ALA A 126 -2.18 -12.01 17.87
C ALA A 126 -2.83 -10.66 17.58
N PHE A 127 -2.78 -10.24 16.31
CA PHE A 127 -3.48 -9.04 15.86
C PHE A 127 -3.84 -9.12 14.38
N THR A 128 -4.87 -8.37 14.00
CA THR A 128 -5.26 -8.21 12.60
C THR A 128 -5.33 -6.73 12.26
N THR A 129 -4.76 -6.37 11.11
CA THR A 129 -4.84 -5.01 10.58
C THR A 129 -5.55 -5.01 9.24
N HIS A 130 -6.38 -3.99 9.02
CA HIS A 130 -7.08 -3.74 7.77
C HIS A 130 -6.69 -2.37 7.23
N LEU A 131 -6.41 -2.31 5.94
CA LEU A 131 -6.29 -1.08 5.18
C LEU A 131 -7.35 -1.13 4.07
N ALA A 132 -8.31 -0.24 4.12
CA ALA A 132 -9.33 -0.12 3.09
C ALA A 132 -9.27 1.28 2.48
N GLY A 133 -9.34 1.38 1.15
CA GLY A 133 -9.30 2.65 0.49
C GLY A 133 -9.97 2.63 -0.88
N ALA A 134 -10.30 3.81 -1.36
CA ALA A 134 -10.77 4.00 -2.73
C ALA A 134 -10.32 5.34 -3.26
N ARG A 135 -9.88 5.34 -4.51
CA ARG A 135 -9.62 6.57 -5.27
C ARG A 135 -10.68 6.71 -6.34
N VAL A 136 -11.38 7.83 -6.34
CA VAL A 136 -12.30 8.23 -7.39
C VAL A 136 -11.63 9.29 -8.24
N THR A 137 -11.57 9.11 -9.55
CA THR A 137 -11.04 10.10 -10.48
C THR A 137 -12.12 10.47 -11.49
N HIS A 138 -12.40 11.74 -11.60
CA HIS A 138 -13.32 12.32 -12.59
C HIS A 138 -12.58 13.29 -13.49
N THR A 139 -12.52 12.96 -14.78
CA THR A 139 -11.91 13.80 -15.82
C THR A 139 -13.00 14.64 -16.46
N MET A 140 -13.07 15.93 -16.10
CA MET A 140 -14.07 16.87 -16.63
C MET A 140 -13.77 17.25 -18.08
N THR A 141 -12.49 17.50 -18.36
CA THR A 141 -11.97 17.77 -19.71
C THR A 141 -10.57 17.17 -19.84
N PRO A 142 -9.97 17.04 -21.03
CA PRO A 142 -8.58 16.59 -21.19
C PRO A 142 -7.55 17.39 -20.38
N ARG A 143 -7.91 18.62 -19.97
CA ARG A 143 -7.05 19.55 -19.22
C ARG A 143 -7.46 19.74 -17.76
N MET A 144 -8.55 19.08 -17.30
CA MET A 144 -9.08 19.25 -15.96
C MET A 144 -9.60 17.96 -15.38
N PHE A 145 -9.06 17.55 -14.22
CA PHE A 145 -9.56 16.41 -13.48
C PHE A 145 -9.57 16.66 -11.97
N VAL A 146 -10.46 15.95 -11.29
CA VAL A 146 -10.53 15.85 -9.83
C VAL A 146 -10.25 14.40 -9.45
N SER A 147 -9.43 14.21 -8.43
CA SER A 147 -9.18 12.89 -7.83
C SER A 147 -9.37 12.98 -6.32
N ALA A 148 -10.20 12.13 -5.76
CA ALA A 148 -10.41 11.98 -4.33
C ALA A 148 -9.93 10.60 -3.88
N LEU A 149 -9.05 10.54 -2.88
CA LEU A 149 -8.59 9.33 -2.22
C LEU A 149 -9.11 9.33 -0.80
N MET A 150 -9.73 8.25 -0.38
CA MET A 150 -10.12 7.99 1.00
C MET A 150 -9.50 6.69 1.45
N GLN A 151 -8.89 6.66 2.66
CA GLN A 151 -8.24 5.48 3.21
C GLN A 151 -8.52 5.37 4.71
N TYR A 152 -8.84 4.17 5.14
CA TYR A 152 -8.99 3.79 6.56
C TYR A 152 -7.93 2.76 6.92
N HIS A 153 -7.25 2.95 8.04
CA HIS A 153 -6.26 2.03 8.60
C HIS A 153 -6.66 1.64 10.03
N SER A 154 -6.98 0.36 10.23
CA SER A 154 -7.48 -0.13 11.52
C SER A 154 -6.41 -0.14 12.62
N GLY A 155 -5.14 -0.40 12.28
CA GLY A 155 -4.03 -0.45 13.25
C GLY A 155 -3.72 0.90 13.88
N THR A 156 -3.77 1.97 13.10
CA THR A 156 -3.61 3.36 13.57
C THR A 156 -4.95 4.02 13.89
N ARG A 157 -6.08 3.34 13.63
CA ARG A 157 -7.43 3.88 13.77
C ARG A 157 -7.58 5.26 13.13
N SER A 158 -7.05 5.40 11.92
CA SER A 158 -7.04 6.66 11.20
C SER A 158 -7.83 6.57 9.91
N LEU A 159 -8.55 7.64 9.61
CA LEU A 159 -9.21 7.90 8.34
C LEU A 159 -8.53 9.10 7.68
N SER A 160 -8.02 8.92 6.48
CA SER A 160 -7.42 10.00 5.70
C SER A 160 -8.16 10.23 4.40
N SER A 161 -8.30 11.48 4.01
CA SER A 161 -8.82 11.88 2.72
C SER A 161 -7.91 12.89 2.05
N ASN A 162 -7.73 12.73 0.74
CA ASN A 162 -6.96 13.64 -0.10
C ASN A 162 -7.78 13.95 -1.36
N VAL A 163 -8.16 15.18 -1.55
CA VAL A 163 -8.85 15.66 -2.75
C VAL A 163 -7.92 16.55 -3.54
N ARG A 164 -7.75 16.24 -4.81
CA ARG A 164 -6.86 16.98 -5.71
C ARG A 164 -7.61 17.41 -6.96
N LEU A 165 -7.55 18.70 -7.25
CA LEU A 165 -7.92 19.30 -8.54
C LEU A 165 -6.64 19.65 -9.30
N ARG A 166 -6.56 19.25 -10.57
CA ARG A 166 -5.58 19.77 -11.53
C ARG A 166 -6.32 20.39 -12.71
N TRP A 167 -5.94 21.60 -13.05
CA TRP A 167 -6.49 22.32 -14.18
C TRP A 167 -5.38 23.01 -14.97
N GLU A 168 -5.15 22.55 -16.19
CA GLU A 168 -4.31 23.24 -17.15
C GLU A 168 -5.15 24.31 -17.85
N TYR A 169 -5.14 25.53 -17.32
CA TYR A 169 -5.96 26.64 -17.84
C TYR A 169 -5.41 27.23 -19.13
N ARG A 170 -4.09 27.04 -19.42
CA ARG A 170 -3.41 27.31 -20.68
C ARG A 170 -2.32 26.27 -20.89
N PRO A 171 -1.90 25.98 -22.14
CA PRO A 171 -0.79 25.06 -22.39
C PRO A 171 0.45 25.41 -21.57
N GLY A 172 0.90 24.49 -20.70
CA GLY A 172 2.02 24.66 -19.81
C GLY A 172 1.77 25.54 -18.59
N SER A 173 0.53 25.99 -18.35
CA SER A 173 0.15 26.79 -17.16
C SER A 173 -0.95 26.06 -16.39
N GLU A 174 -0.69 25.74 -15.12
CA GLU A 174 -1.51 24.83 -14.34
C GLU A 174 -1.88 25.41 -12.97
N LEU A 175 -3.10 25.11 -12.54
CA LEU A 175 -3.59 25.29 -11.18
C LEU A 175 -3.71 23.92 -10.51
N PHE A 176 -3.13 23.79 -9.32
CA PHE A 176 -3.30 22.65 -8.43
C PHE A 176 -3.96 23.12 -7.14
N VAL A 177 -5.00 22.42 -6.74
CA VAL A 177 -5.61 22.57 -5.42
C VAL A 177 -5.61 21.18 -4.77
N VAL A 178 -5.03 21.10 -3.56
CA VAL A 178 -4.98 19.85 -2.79
C VAL A 178 -5.56 20.13 -1.41
N TYR A 179 -6.56 19.35 -1.04
CA TYR A 179 -7.15 19.32 0.29
C TYR A 179 -6.83 17.99 0.95
N ASN A 180 -6.21 18.05 2.12
CA ASN A 180 -5.92 16.91 2.98
C ASN A 180 -6.72 17.02 4.28
N ASP A 181 -7.31 15.91 4.71
CA ASP A 181 -8.00 15.78 6.00
C ASP A 181 -7.61 14.44 6.61
N GLN A 182 -7.12 14.45 7.84
CA GLN A 182 -6.79 13.25 8.61
C GLN A 182 -7.56 13.26 9.91
N ARG A 183 -8.17 12.14 10.24
CA ARG A 183 -9.01 11.97 11.40
C ARG A 183 -8.65 10.73 12.19
N GLU A 184 -8.84 10.77 13.49
CA GLU A 184 -8.73 9.64 14.40
C GLU A 184 -10.11 9.04 14.66
N THR A 185 -10.18 7.69 14.64
CA THR A 185 -11.42 6.94 14.86
C THR A 185 -11.42 6.22 16.21
N LEU A 186 -10.74 6.79 17.21
CA LEU A 186 -10.57 6.20 18.54
C LEU A 186 -11.84 6.27 19.40
N ALA A 187 -12.58 7.37 19.30
CA ALA A 187 -13.84 7.56 20.03
C ALA A 187 -15.03 7.05 19.20
N GLY A 188 -16.05 6.51 19.84
CA GLY A 188 -17.32 6.22 19.18
C GLY A 188 -18.00 7.53 18.75
N GLY A 189 -18.45 7.59 17.48
CA GLY A 189 -19.07 8.77 16.91
C GLY A 189 -18.39 9.25 15.64
N PHE A 190 -18.50 10.56 15.34
CA PHE A 190 -17.82 11.15 14.18
C PHE A 190 -16.31 11.27 14.46
N PRO A 191 -15.43 10.84 13.52
CA PRO A 191 -13.98 10.85 13.72
C PRO A 191 -13.43 12.23 14.07
N ASP A 192 -12.54 12.30 15.08
CA ASP A 192 -11.90 13.53 15.52
C ASP A 192 -10.87 14.03 14.50
N LEU A 193 -10.80 15.34 14.32
CA LEU A 193 -9.86 15.96 13.39
C LEU A 193 -8.44 15.93 13.97
N ALA A 194 -7.54 15.19 13.30
CA ALA A 194 -6.12 15.15 13.65
C ALA A 194 -5.33 16.24 12.89
N SER A 195 -5.55 16.37 11.58
CA SER A 195 -4.91 17.40 10.77
C SER A 195 -5.74 17.77 9.54
N ARG A 196 -5.57 19.01 9.07
CA ARG A 196 -6.21 19.50 7.87
C ARG A 196 -5.29 20.49 7.16
N ALA A 197 -5.21 20.38 5.84
CA ALA A 197 -4.41 21.30 5.03
C ALA A 197 -5.06 21.57 3.68
N LEU A 198 -4.99 22.83 3.24
CA LEU A 198 -5.34 23.26 1.89
C LEU A 198 -4.10 23.86 1.24
N ILE A 199 -3.71 23.31 0.09
CA ILE A 199 -2.55 23.75 -0.68
C ILE A 199 -3.03 24.18 -2.05
N VAL A 200 -2.67 25.41 -2.46
CA VAL A 200 -2.94 25.94 -3.78
C VAL A 200 -1.62 26.30 -4.44
N LYS A 201 -1.38 25.76 -5.64
CA LYS A 201 -0.20 26.04 -6.44
C LYS A 201 -0.61 26.46 -7.84
N ILE A 202 -0.07 27.60 -8.30
CA ILE A 202 -0.29 28.14 -9.64
C ILE A 202 1.07 28.20 -10.35
N ASN A 203 1.17 27.57 -11.50
CA ASN A 203 2.30 27.67 -12.41
C ASN A 203 1.88 28.41 -13.68
N ARG A 204 2.74 29.30 -14.17
CA ARG A 204 2.53 30.01 -15.44
C ARG A 204 3.76 29.87 -16.33
N LEU A 205 3.57 29.32 -17.51
CA LEU A 205 4.60 29.31 -18.55
C LEU A 205 4.58 30.65 -19.29
N LEU A 206 5.71 31.35 -19.25
CA LEU A 206 5.95 32.52 -20.08
C LEU A 206 6.87 32.10 -21.24
N ARG A 207 6.45 32.37 -22.46
CA ARG A 207 7.27 32.19 -23.67
C ARG A 207 7.63 33.57 -24.16
N PHE A 208 8.90 33.85 -24.28
CA PHE A 208 9.46 35.08 -24.83
C PHE A 208 9.82 34.81 -26.29
#